data_a99cc5152052b16224222bbb5b390ab4
#
_entry.id   a99cc5152052b16224222bbb5b390ab4
#
_cell.length_a   1.000
_cell.length_b   1.000
_cell.length_c   1.000
_cell.angle_alpha   90.00
_cell.angle_beta   90.00
_cell.angle_gamma   90.00
#
_symmetry.space_group_name_H-M   'P 1'
#
loop_
_entity.id
_entity.type
_entity.pdbx_description
1 polymer ?
#
loop_
_entity_poly.entity_id
_entity_poly.type
_entity_poly.pdbx_seq_one_letter_code
_entity_poly.pdbx_strand_id
1 'polypeptide(L)' 'MKFNYYPETDSLYISLIEKPSTDSQEVSSGIVLDFDDEGNLVGIDIDRASKVVDLTRLEAEALPINSIALAK' A
#
# COMPACT_ATOMS: atom_id res chain seq x y z
N MET A 1 1.14 -2.16 9.38
CA MET A 1 1.07 -1.45 8.09
C MET A 1 2.46 -1.31 7.52
N LYS A 2 2.62 -1.60 6.24
CA LYS A 2 3.94 -1.61 5.62
C LYS A 2 3.87 -1.01 4.22
N PHE A 3 4.84 -0.18 3.87
CA PHE A 3 4.93 0.44 2.55
C PHE A 3 6.15 -0.15 1.83
N ASN A 4 5.94 -0.71 0.64
CA ASN A 4 7.01 -1.21 -0.21
C ASN A 4 6.97 -0.49 -1.55
N TYR A 5 8.09 0.14 -1.91
CA TYR A 5 8.23 0.77 -3.21
C TYR A 5 9.17 -0.03 -4.09
N TYR A 6 8.77 -0.26 -5.33
CA TYR A 6 9.51 -1.03 -6.31
C TYR A 6 9.95 -0.09 -7.44
N PRO A 7 11.19 0.40 -7.41
CA PRO A 7 11.63 1.41 -8.40
C PRO A 7 11.64 0.91 -9.84
N GLU A 8 11.86 -0.39 -10.07
CA GLU A 8 11.89 -0.93 -11.43
C GLU A 8 10.56 -0.79 -12.15
N THR A 9 9.47 -0.84 -11.42
CA THR A 9 8.11 -0.75 -11.97
C THR A 9 7.40 0.51 -11.56
N ASP A 10 8.02 1.34 -10.72
CA ASP A 10 7.38 2.52 -10.14
C ASP A 10 6.05 2.16 -9.46
N SER A 11 6.08 1.08 -8.67
CA SER A 11 4.89 0.58 -7.98
C SER A 11 5.05 0.75 -6.47
N LEU A 12 3.97 1.17 -5.82
CA LEU A 12 3.90 1.24 -4.35
C LEU A 12 2.86 0.26 -3.86
N TYR A 13 3.26 -0.64 -2.95
CA TYR A 13 2.33 -1.54 -2.30
C TYR A 13 2.18 -1.17 -0.83
N ILE A 14 0.94 -0.97 -0.39
CA ILE A 14 0.64 -0.67 1.00
C ILE A 14 -0.02 -1.89 1.60
N SER A 15 0.68 -2.57 2.51
CA SER A 15 0.14 -3.70 3.24
C SER A 15 -0.52 -3.16 4.52
N LEU A 16 -1.84 -3.25 4.59
CA LEU A 16 -2.60 -2.72 5.72
C LEU A 16 -2.54 -3.65 6.91
N ILE A 17 -2.51 -4.97 6.64
CA ILE A 17 -2.44 -6.01 7.65
C ILE A 17 -1.75 -7.21 7.04
N GLU A 18 -1.04 -8.00 7.86
CA GLU A 18 -0.32 -9.18 7.37
C GLU A 18 -1.27 -10.36 7.26
N LYS A 19 -2.00 -10.40 6.15
CA LYS A 19 -2.87 -11.52 5.80
C LYS A 19 -2.74 -11.76 4.30
N PRO A 20 -2.87 -13.03 3.85
CA PRO A 20 -2.80 -13.31 2.43
C PRO A 20 -3.97 -12.70 1.68
N SER A 21 -3.69 -12.21 0.48
CA SER A 21 -4.71 -11.73 -0.44
C SER A 21 -5.23 -12.91 -1.25
N THR A 22 -6.54 -13.04 -1.33
CA THR A 22 -7.18 -14.10 -2.13
C THR A 22 -8.00 -13.53 -3.28
N ASP A 23 -8.23 -12.21 -3.31
CA ASP A 23 -9.00 -11.56 -4.35
C ASP A 23 -8.49 -10.14 -4.54
N SER A 24 -8.62 -9.63 -5.78
CA SER A 24 -8.15 -8.29 -6.13
C SER A 24 -9.20 -7.61 -6.99
N GLN A 25 -9.32 -6.29 -6.82
CA GLN A 25 -10.24 -5.50 -7.62
C GLN A 25 -9.58 -4.19 -8.04
N GLU A 26 -9.51 -3.95 -9.34
CA GLU A 26 -9.05 -2.67 -9.85
C GLU A 26 -10.17 -1.64 -9.70
N VAL A 27 -9.92 -0.57 -8.94
CA VAL A 27 -10.94 0.45 -8.66
C VAL A 27 -10.73 1.71 -9.47
N SER A 28 -9.54 1.88 -10.03
CA SER A 28 -9.18 2.98 -10.90
C SER A 28 -7.99 2.51 -11.72
N SER A 29 -7.68 3.19 -12.83
CA SER A 29 -6.54 2.79 -13.65
C SER A 29 -5.27 2.77 -12.82
N GLY A 30 -4.67 1.59 -12.67
CA GLY A 30 -3.43 1.40 -11.93
C GLY A 30 -3.57 1.33 -10.41
N ILE A 31 -4.80 1.32 -9.88
CA ILE A 31 -5.03 1.17 -8.43
C ILE A 31 -5.84 -0.09 -8.18
N VAL A 32 -5.22 -1.05 -7.49
CA VAL A 32 -5.81 -2.35 -7.21
C VAL A 32 -5.95 -2.53 -5.70
N LEU A 33 -7.13 -2.93 -5.26
CA LEU A 33 -7.38 -3.28 -3.87
C LEU A 33 -7.31 -4.78 -3.70
N ASP A 34 -6.60 -5.24 -2.67
CA ASP A 34 -6.46 -6.65 -2.34
C ASP A 34 -7.29 -6.99 -1.11
N PHE A 35 -8.01 -8.11 -1.18
CA PHE A 35 -8.91 -8.56 -0.13
C PHE A 35 -8.54 -9.96 0.34
N ASP A 36 -8.84 -10.27 1.60
CA ASP A 36 -8.69 -11.62 2.12
C ASP A 36 -9.92 -12.47 1.80
N ASP A 37 -9.93 -13.72 2.27
CA ASP A 37 -11.02 -14.66 2.00
C ASP A 37 -12.34 -14.29 2.69
N GLU A 38 -12.30 -13.36 3.63
CA GLU A 38 -13.50 -12.86 4.31
C GLU A 38 -13.98 -11.53 3.75
N GLY A 39 -13.34 -11.03 2.68
CA GLY A 39 -13.70 -9.77 2.04
C GLY A 39 -13.14 -8.54 2.73
N ASN A 40 -12.19 -8.67 3.63
CA ASN A 40 -11.54 -7.53 4.27
C ASN A 40 -10.41 -6.99 3.41
N LEU A 41 -10.28 -5.67 3.33
CA LEU A 41 -9.20 -5.03 2.59
C LEU A 41 -7.88 -5.26 3.34
N VAL A 42 -6.89 -5.83 2.65
CA VAL A 42 -5.59 -6.12 3.26
C VAL A 42 -4.44 -5.37 2.60
N GLY A 43 -4.60 -4.89 1.38
CA GLY A 43 -3.53 -4.18 0.69
C GLY A 43 -4.01 -3.29 -0.43
N ILE A 44 -3.14 -2.37 -0.85
CA ILE A 44 -3.40 -1.45 -1.95
C ILE A 44 -2.15 -1.43 -2.83
N ASP A 45 -2.33 -1.68 -4.13
CA ASP A 45 -1.27 -1.65 -5.13
C ASP A 45 -1.47 -0.43 -6.02
N ILE A 46 -0.45 0.42 -6.12
CA ILE A 46 -0.51 1.65 -6.89
C ILE A 46 0.56 1.60 -7.97
N ASP A 47 0.14 1.49 -9.23
CA ASP A 47 1.02 1.56 -10.39
C ASP A 47 1.35 3.02 -10.70
N ARG A 48 2.51 3.25 -11.30
CA ARG A 48 2.97 4.60 -11.62
C ARG A 48 2.88 5.51 -10.41
N ALA A 49 3.35 5.00 -9.28
CA ALA A 49 3.15 5.65 -7.97
C ALA A 49 3.73 7.06 -7.93
N SER A 50 4.86 7.31 -8.60
CA SER A 50 5.46 8.64 -8.61
C SER A 50 4.58 9.69 -9.30
N LYS A 51 3.62 9.24 -10.14
CA LYS A 51 2.69 10.13 -10.84
C LYS A 51 1.39 10.32 -10.07
N VAL A 52 1.11 9.47 -9.10
CA VAL A 52 -0.18 9.41 -8.41
C VAL A 52 -0.07 9.93 -6.98
N VAL A 53 1.05 9.64 -6.31
CA VAL A 53 1.27 10.03 -4.92
C VAL A 53 2.59 10.77 -4.78
N ASP A 54 2.69 11.61 -3.77
CA ASP A 54 3.95 12.29 -3.46
C ASP A 54 4.84 11.36 -2.66
N LEU A 55 5.81 10.74 -3.34
CA LEU A 55 6.74 9.81 -2.72
C LEU A 55 7.89 10.49 -1.97
N THR A 56 7.93 11.82 -1.96
CA THR A 56 9.02 12.55 -1.31
C THR A 56 8.74 12.85 0.15
N ARG A 57 7.50 12.65 0.57
CA ARG A 57 7.10 13.02 1.93
C ARG A 57 6.00 12.11 2.46
N LEU A 58 6.15 11.69 3.71
CA LEU A 58 5.13 10.96 4.45
C LEU A 58 4.85 11.70 5.74
N GLU A 59 3.59 12.04 5.98
CA GLU A 59 3.16 12.62 7.23
C GLU A 59 2.15 11.69 7.89
N ALA A 60 2.29 11.53 9.20
CA ALA A 60 1.33 10.79 10.01
C ALA A 60 0.97 11.66 11.22
N GLU A 61 -0.31 11.81 11.48
CA GLU A 61 -0.80 12.67 12.54
C GLU A 61 -1.79 11.90 13.40
N ALA A 62 -1.56 11.93 14.72
CA ALA A 62 -2.43 11.31 15.73
C ALA A 62 -2.67 9.80 15.54
N LEU A 63 -1.77 9.11 14.85
CA LEU A 63 -1.86 7.66 14.71
C LEU A 63 -1.50 6.99 16.04
N PRO A 64 -2.29 6.00 16.49
CA PRO A 64 -2.00 5.30 17.75
C PRO A 64 -0.97 4.19 17.55
N ILE A 65 0.21 4.54 17.05
CA ILE A 65 1.30 3.61 16.78
C ILE A 65 2.44 3.85 17.75
N ASN A 66 3.17 2.79 18.08
CA ASN A 66 4.28 2.86 19.05
C ASN A 66 5.61 3.18 18.37
N SER A 67 5.76 2.82 17.10
CA SER A 67 7.03 3.03 16.41
C SER A 67 6.83 3.11 14.91
N ILE A 68 7.79 3.76 14.25
CA ILE A 68 7.87 3.79 12.79
C ILE A 68 9.27 3.30 12.43
N ALA A 69 9.33 2.31 11.53
CA ALA A 69 10.59 1.78 11.04
C ALA A 69 10.76 2.17 9.57
N LEU A 70 11.92 2.76 9.25
CA LEU A 70 12.28 3.06 7.86
C LEU A 70 13.39 2.11 7.46
N ALA A 71 13.06 1.18 6.55
CA ALA A 71 13.98 0.18 6.04
C ALA A 71 14.52 0.62 4.69
N LYS A 72 15.75 0.18 4.37
CA LYS A 72 16.35 0.45 3.07
C LYS A 72 16.28 -0.75 2.16
#